data_4a015e734cd110997460b0203bee700c
#
_entry.id   4a015e734cd110997460b0203bee700c
#
_cell.length_a   1.000
_cell.length_b   1.000
_cell.length_c   1.000
_cell.angle_alpha   90.00
_cell.angle_beta   90.00
_cell.angle_gamma   90.00
#
_symmetry.space_group_name_H-M   'P 1'
#
loop_
_entity.id
_entity.type
_entity.pdbx_description
1 polymer ?
#
loop_
_entity_poly.entity_id
_entity_poly.type
_entity_poly.pdbx_seq_one_letter_code
_entity_poly.pdbx_strand_id
1 'polypeptide(L)'
;MTLKRKNKSSHLSNFNTAILVLENKSVFKGIGLGYKGEATGEVCFNTSLTGYQEIISDPSYAGQIINFTFPHIGNVGANKEDVESDKIWTRGVIFNSEITSPSNYRSLQNLDKWLKKNKIVGITGLDTRSLTNFIRDKGAPKGTISNNKTGKFNINKLINKSIKWPGLSGMDLAQEVTTNKTYIWKGHKTWKKTKGYEKNKKKKFRVVAIDYGIKKNILRYFS
;
A
#
# COMPACT_ATOMS: atom_id res chain seq x y z
N MET A 1 1.58 0.02 -52.23
CA MET A 1 0.46 0.00 -51.29
C MET A 1 1.01 0.29 -49.89
N THR A 2 1.04 1.57 -49.48
CA THR A 2 1.79 2.04 -48.33
C THR A 2 0.82 2.15 -47.12
N LEU A 3 0.96 1.24 -46.17
CA LEU A 3 0.16 1.25 -44.94
C LEU A 3 0.60 2.43 -44.03
N LYS A 4 -0.19 3.47 -43.99
CA LYS A 4 -0.08 4.54 -43.02
C LYS A 4 -0.43 4.01 -41.60
N ARG A 5 0.58 3.76 -40.78
CA ARG A 5 0.39 3.58 -39.33
C ARG A 5 -0.13 4.89 -38.73
N LYS A 6 -1.39 4.93 -38.34
CA LYS A 6 -1.93 5.99 -37.51
C LYS A 6 -1.32 5.85 -36.12
N ASN A 7 -0.31 6.65 -35.82
CA ASN A 7 0.11 6.89 -34.44
C ASN A 7 -1.05 7.58 -33.71
N LYS A 8 -1.83 6.82 -32.93
CA LYS A 8 -2.65 7.38 -31.87
C LYS A 8 -1.71 7.75 -30.74
N SER A 9 -1.15 8.94 -30.76
CA SER A 9 -0.67 9.61 -29.56
C SER A 9 -1.90 9.85 -28.69
N SER A 10 -2.08 9.03 -27.66
CA SER A 10 -3.04 9.30 -26.62
C SER A 10 -2.61 10.60 -25.93
N HIS A 11 -3.25 11.71 -26.26
CA HIS A 11 -3.27 12.89 -25.40
C HIS A 11 -3.91 12.46 -24.07
N LEU A 12 -3.10 11.95 -23.15
CA LEU A 12 -3.45 11.86 -21.74
C LEU A 12 -3.68 13.31 -21.31
N SER A 13 -4.95 13.67 -21.12
CA SER A 13 -5.34 14.94 -20.55
C SER A 13 -4.57 15.12 -19.25
N ASN A 14 -3.84 16.25 -19.10
CA ASN A 14 -3.11 16.68 -17.90
C ASN A 14 -4.06 16.95 -16.70
N PHE A 15 -5.01 16.05 -16.44
CA PHE A 15 -6.02 16.24 -15.42
C PHE A 15 -5.64 15.43 -14.19
N ASN A 16 -5.09 16.12 -13.20
CA ASN A 16 -4.76 15.47 -11.93
C ASN A 16 -6.04 15.11 -11.19
N THR A 17 -6.23 13.81 -10.94
CA THR A 17 -7.37 13.27 -10.20
C THR A 17 -7.03 12.94 -8.75
N ALA A 18 -5.79 13.15 -8.33
CA ALA A 18 -5.38 13.06 -6.94
C ALA A 18 -4.30 14.08 -6.59
N ILE A 19 -4.24 14.40 -5.30
CA ILE A 19 -3.15 15.18 -4.71
C ILE A 19 -2.71 14.57 -3.39
N LEU A 20 -1.42 14.72 -3.09
CA LEU A 20 -0.85 14.53 -1.76
C LEU A 20 -0.49 15.90 -1.20
N VAL A 21 -0.93 16.17 0.01
CA VAL A 21 -0.62 17.41 0.73
C VAL A 21 0.06 17.07 2.04
N LEU A 22 1.22 17.66 2.30
CA LEU A 22 1.96 17.45 3.54
C LEU A 22 1.69 18.60 4.54
N GLU A 23 1.94 18.36 5.82
CA GLU A 23 1.77 19.35 6.89
C GLU A 23 2.63 20.62 6.71
N ASN A 24 3.77 20.52 6.03
CA ASN A 24 4.63 21.63 5.65
C ASN A 24 4.11 22.44 4.44
N LYS A 25 2.86 22.19 4.00
CA LYS A 25 2.18 22.81 2.86
C LYS A 25 2.70 22.36 1.48
N SER A 26 3.62 21.42 1.39
CA SER A 26 4.02 20.83 0.10
C SER A 26 2.86 20.11 -0.55
N VAL A 27 2.68 20.30 -1.87
CA VAL A 27 1.58 19.71 -2.65
C VAL A 27 2.15 18.97 -3.85
N PHE A 28 1.81 17.69 -3.95
CA PHE A 28 2.17 16.83 -5.08
C PHE A 28 0.89 16.46 -5.83
N LYS A 29 0.89 16.65 -7.15
CA LYS A 29 -0.25 16.36 -8.02
C LYS A 29 0.01 15.09 -8.80
N GLY A 30 -1.02 14.28 -8.99
CA GLY A 30 -0.92 13.01 -9.71
C GLY A 30 -2.27 12.45 -10.10
N ILE A 31 -2.28 11.17 -10.45
CA ILE A 31 -3.47 10.44 -10.86
C ILE A 31 -3.94 9.56 -9.72
N GLY A 32 -5.22 9.60 -9.41
CA GLY A 32 -5.83 8.80 -8.36
C GLY A 32 -5.99 7.34 -8.75
N LEU A 33 -5.68 6.46 -7.81
CA LEU A 33 -5.89 5.03 -7.92
C LEU A 33 -6.52 4.48 -6.63
N GLY A 34 -6.98 3.24 -6.66
CA GLY A 34 -7.63 2.62 -5.52
C GLY A 34 -8.98 3.26 -5.20
N TYR A 35 -9.25 3.41 -3.91
CA TYR A 35 -10.51 3.96 -3.43
C TYR A 35 -10.58 5.48 -3.59
N LYS A 36 -11.77 5.99 -3.93
CA LYS A 36 -12.01 7.44 -3.99
C LYS A 36 -12.32 7.96 -2.60
N GLY A 37 -11.65 9.03 -2.24
CA GLY A 37 -11.80 9.64 -0.92
C GLY A 37 -10.51 10.27 -0.44
N GLU A 38 -10.41 10.44 0.85
CA GLU A 38 -9.26 11.04 1.51
C GLU A 38 -8.67 10.06 2.52
N ALA A 39 -7.35 10.01 2.60
CA ALA A 39 -6.61 9.25 3.60
C ALA A 39 -5.54 10.15 4.23
N THR A 40 -5.51 10.18 5.55
CA THR A 40 -4.52 10.95 6.32
C THR A 40 -3.69 10.00 7.18
N GLY A 41 -2.38 10.22 7.23
CA GLY A 41 -1.44 9.40 7.99
C GLY A 41 -0.03 9.95 7.91
N GLU A 42 0.89 9.28 8.58
CA GLU A 42 2.32 9.56 8.46
C GLU A 42 2.85 9.00 7.14
N VAL A 43 3.59 9.81 6.39
CA VAL A 43 4.15 9.39 5.10
C VAL A 43 5.52 8.78 5.33
N CYS A 44 5.61 7.47 5.17
CA CYS A 44 6.87 6.72 5.21
C CYS A 44 7.25 6.22 3.81
N PHE A 45 8.43 5.63 3.65
CA PHE A 45 8.82 5.00 2.39
C PHE A 45 9.24 3.54 2.58
N ASN A 46 9.10 2.76 1.50
CA ASN A 46 9.56 1.39 1.44
C ASN A 46 10.40 1.19 0.18
N THR A 47 11.59 0.57 0.34
CA THR A 47 12.59 0.38 -0.73
C THR A 47 12.59 -1.03 -1.33
N SER A 48 11.66 -1.89 -0.94
CA SER A 48 11.57 -3.25 -1.46
C SER A 48 11.25 -3.26 -2.96
N LEU A 49 11.94 -4.12 -3.71
CA LEU A 49 11.73 -4.29 -5.15
C LEU A 49 10.47 -5.10 -5.48
N THR A 50 9.99 -5.91 -4.53
CA THR A 50 8.85 -6.83 -4.69
C THR A 50 8.03 -6.87 -3.40
N GLY A 51 6.88 -7.56 -3.42
CA GLY A 51 6.11 -7.80 -2.20
C GLY A 51 5.21 -6.62 -1.81
N TYR A 52 4.78 -5.81 -2.77
CA TYR A 52 3.96 -4.64 -2.48
C TYR A 52 2.63 -4.99 -1.80
N GLN A 53 2.03 -6.16 -2.12
CA GLN A 53 0.78 -6.59 -1.50
C GLN A 53 1.00 -6.99 -0.04
N GLU A 54 2.08 -7.70 0.25
CA GLU A 54 2.52 -8.05 1.60
C GLU A 54 2.79 -6.78 2.42
N ILE A 55 3.52 -5.81 1.85
CA ILE A 55 3.83 -4.54 2.51
C ILE A 55 2.55 -3.77 2.85
N ILE A 56 1.62 -3.63 1.90
CA ILE A 56 0.36 -2.90 2.11
C ILE A 56 -0.51 -3.59 3.18
N SER A 57 -0.44 -4.92 3.29
CA SER A 57 -1.22 -5.70 4.24
C SER A 57 -0.52 -5.95 5.58
N ASP A 58 0.71 -5.48 5.75
CA ASP A 58 1.48 -5.62 6.99
C ASP A 58 0.91 -4.70 8.09
N PRO A 59 0.53 -5.25 9.26
CA PRO A 59 0.05 -4.44 10.38
C PRO A 59 1.03 -3.39 10.88
N SER A 60 2.33 -3.56 10.62
CA SER A 60 3.37 -2.59 10.99
C SER A 60 3.18 -1.21 10.35
N TYR A 61 2.42 -1.13 9.24
CA TYR A 61 2.08 0.14 8.59
C TYR A 61 0.76 0.75 9.04
N ALA A 62 0.26 0.36 10.23
CA ALA A 62 -0.92 0.99 10.79
C ALA A 62 -0.73 2.50 10.94
N GLY A 63 -1.72 3.27 10.48
CA GLY A 63 -1.68 4.74 10.52
C GLY A 63 -0.80 5.40 9.44
N GLN A 64 -0.10 4.65 8.60
CA GLN A 64 0.87 5.18 7.64
C GLN A 64 0.36 5.22 6.19
N ILE A 65 0.92 6.13 5.41
CA ILE A 65 0.84 6.23 3.95
C ILE A 65 2.19 5.82 3.39
N ILE A 66 2.23 4.78 2.56
CA ILE A 66 3.49 4.19 2.09
C ILE A 66 3.87 4.76 0.73
N ASN A 67 5.03 5.41 0.65
CA ASN A 67 5.68 5.81 -0.58
C ASN A 67 6.58 4.67 -1.08
N PHE A 68 6.22 4.03 -2.18
CA PHE A 68 7.00 2.97 -2.80
C PHE A 68 8.07 3.56 -3.70
N THR A 69 9.34 3.26 -3.41
CA THR A 69 10.47 3.78 -4.20
C THR A 69 10.67 3.02 -5.50
N PHE A 70 10.25 1.74 -5.56
CA PHE A 70 10.32 0.95 -6.78
C PHE A 70 9.28 1.43 -7.80
N PRO A 71 9.68 1.78 -9.03
CA PRO A 71 8.80 2.46 -9.97
C PRO A 71 7.73 1.54 -10.58
N HIS A 72 8.03 0.26 -10.75
CA HIS A 72 7.14 -0.69 -11.46
C HIS A 72 6.30 -1.50 -10.49
N ILE A 73 5.10 -1.04 -10.21
CA ILE A 73 4.15 -1.68 -9.29
C ILE A 73 2.97 -2.26 -10.09
N GLY A 74 2.49 -3.46 -9.68
CA GLY A 74 1.31 -4.09 -10.26
C GLY A 74 1.58 -5.30 -11.16
N ASN A 75 2.81 -5.53 -11.57
CA ASN A 75 3.20 -6.63 -12.47
C ASN A 75 2.85 -8.03 -11.93
N VAL A 76 2.89 -8.23 -10.61
CA VAL A 76 2.46 -9.49 -9.96
C VAL A 76 0.94 -9.56 -9.82
N GLY A 77 0.23 -8.43 -9.93
CA GLY A 77 -1.19 -8.36 -9.61
C GLY A 77 -1.44 -8.44 -8.12
N ALA A 78 -2.59 -8.97 -7.74
CA ALA A 78 -2.93 -9.27 -6.35
C ALA A 78 -3.59 -10.65 -6.26
N ASN A 79 -3.35 -11.36 -5.15
CA ASN A 79 -3.87 -12.69 -4.88
C ASN A 79 -4.30 -12.83 -3.41
N LYS A 80 -4.77 -14.03 -3.02
CA LYS A 80 -5.28 -14.29 -1.65
C LYS A 80 -4.18 -14.69 -0.67
N GLU A 81 -3.01 -15.02 -1.17
CA GLU A 81 -1.94 -15.65 -0.38
C GLU A 81 -0.90 -14.64 0.08
N ASP A 82 -0.62 -13.62 -0.75
CA ASP A 82 0.39 -12.59 -0.51
C ASP A 82 -0.18 -11.48 0.38
N VAL A 83 -0.76 -11.86 1.51
CA VAL A 83 -1.28 -10.96 2.53
C VAL A 83 -0.72 -11.33 3.90
N GLU A 84 -0.33 -10.33 4.66
CA GLU A 84 0.24 -10.48 5.99
C GLU A 84 -0.80 -10.33 7.11
N SER A 85 -1.98 -9.80 6.81
CA SER A 85 -3.10 -9.65 7.74
C SER A 85 -4.43 -9.75 7.00
N ASP A 86 -5.51 -10.11 7.72
CA ASP A 86 -6.86 -10.16 7.16
C ASP A 86 -7.46 -8.76 6.98
N LYS A 87 -7.06 -7.82 7.83
CA LYS A 87 -7.42 -6.41 7.73
C LYS A 87 -6.24 -5.61 7.20
N ILE A 88 -6.49 -4.68 6.28
CA ILE A 88 -5.46 -3.76 5.80
C ILE A 88 -5.44 -2.53 6.71
N TRP A 89 -4.26 -2.23 7.24
CA TRP A 89 -4.06 -1.16 8.22
C TRP A 89 -3.42 0.10 7.62
N THR A 90 -2.75 -0.05 6.48
CA THR A 90 -2.18 1.07 5.71
C THR A 90 -3.26 2.06 5.32
N ARG A 91 -3.02 3.34 5.53
CA ARG A 91 -3.96 4.44 5.21
C ARG A 91 -4.00 4.75 3.73
N GLY A 92 -2.86 4.70 3.05
CA GLY A 92 -2.79 5.01 1.62
C GLY A 92 -1.47 4.60 0.99
N VAL A 93 -1.40 4.72 -0.33
CA VAL A 93 -0.22 4.32 -1.11
C VAL A 93 0.15 5.37 -2.15
N ILE A 94 1.46 5.53 -2.39
CA ILE A 94 2.04 6.46 -3.34
C ILE A 94 2.95 5.67 -4.27
N PHE A 95 2.73 5.79 -5.58
CA PHE A 95 3.53 5.14 -6.62
C PHE A 95 4.12 6.16 -7.61
N ASN A 96 5.26 5.84 -8.17
CA ASN A 96 5.90 6.64 -9.21
C ASN A 96 5.12 6.57 -10.53
N SER A 97 4.86 5.35 -11.01
CA SER A 97 4.26 5.10 -12.32
C SER A 97 2.87 4.48 -12.17
N GLU A 98 2.08 4.52 -13.24
CA GLU A 98 0.79 3.85 -13.30
C GLU A 98 0.94 2.34 -13.03
N ILE A 99 -0.08 1.75 -12.40
CA ILE A 99 -0.12 0.31 -12.14
C ILE A 99 -0.16 -0.44 -13.47
N THR A 100 0.84 -1.30 -13.69
CA THR A 100 0.90 -2.14 -14.88
C THR A 100 -0.15 -3.26 -14.83
N SER A 101 -0.57 -3.72 -16.00
CA SER A 101 -1.37 -4.94 -16.10
C SER A 101 -0.56 -6.13 -15.58
N PRO A 102 -1.17 -7.01 -14.79
CA PRO A 102 -0.46 -8.15 -14.22
C PRO A 102 -0.05 -9.14 -15.31
N SER A 103 1.20 -9.61 -15.23
CA SER A 103 1.79 -10.61 -16.13
C SER A 103 2.26 -11.87 -15.38
N ASN A 104 2.01 -11.97 -14.09
CA ASN A 104 2.43 -13.10 -13.26
C ASN A 104 1.30 -14.13 -13.13
N TYR A 105 1.66 -15.43 -13.22
CA TYR A 105 0.71 -16.55 -13.12
C TYR A 105 -0.06 -16.61 -11.79
N ARG A 106 0.45 -15.99 -10.73
CA ARG A 106 -0.21 -15.93 -9.41
C ARG A 106 -1.29 -14.83 -9.32
N SER A 107 -1.42 -14.00 -10.36
CA SER A 107 -2.39 -12.91 -10.35
C SER A 107 -3.81 -13.43 -10.42
N LEU A 108 -4.62 -13.07 -9.44
CA LEU A 108 -6.08 -13.29 -9.46
C LEU A 108 -6.84 -12.02 -9.84
N GLN A 109 -6.22 -10.85 -9.65
CA GLN A 109 -6.81 -9.56 -10.01
C GLN A 109 -5.75 -8.47 -10.13
N ASN A 110 -6.11 -7.40 -10.81
CA ASN A 110 -5.28 -6.18 -10.89
C ASN A 110 -5.18 -5.51 -9.52
N LEU A 111 -4.02 -4.90 -9.21
CA LEU A 111 -3.76 -4.26 -7.93
C LEU A 111 -4.72 -3.09 -7.65
N ASP A 112 -5.05 -2.27 -8.65
CA ASP A 112 -6.01 -1.16 -8.47
C ASP A 112 -7.40 -1.66 -8.02
N LYS A 113 -7.88 -2.78 -8.59
CA LYS A 113 -9.12 -3.42 -8.15
C LYS A 113 -9.03 -3.91 -6.70
N TRP A 114 -7.87 -4.47 -6.32
CA TRP A 114 -7.63 -4.93 -4.96
C TRP A 114 -7.61 -3.77 -3.96
N LEU A 115 -6.94 -2.66 -4.29
CA LEU A 115 -6.93 -1.44 -3.48
C LEU A 115 -8.35 -0.87 -3.29
N LYS A 116 -9.14 -0.81 -4.38
CA LYS A 116 -10.55 -0.36 -4.32
C LYS A 116 -11.39 -1.22 -3.38
N LYS A 117 -11.26 -2.55 -3.50
CA LYS A 117 -11.97 -3.51 -2.65
C LYS A 117 -11.64 -3.31 -1.16
N ASN A 118 -10.38 -3.04 -0.85
CA ASN A 118 -9.90 -2.83 0.51
C ASN A 118 -10.00 -1.38 0.99
N LYS A 119 -10.64 -0.49 0.21
CA LYS A 119 -10.84 0.94 0.51
C LYS A 119 -9.53 1.71 0.74
N ILE A 120 -8.45 1.32 0.06
CA ILE A 120 -7.16 2.00 0.13
C ILE A 120 -7.12 3.11 -0.90
N VAL A 121 -6.86 4.33 -0.43
CA VAL A 121 -6.69 5.51 -1.28
C VAL A 121 -5.26 5.54 -1.80
N GLY A 122 -5.08 5.84 -3.10
CA GLY A 122 -3.77 5.89 -3.69
C GLY A 122 -3.59 7.05 -4.68
N ILE A 123 -2.33 7.36 -4.93
CA ILE A 123 -1.90 8.34 -5.91
C ILE A 123 -0.69 7.80 -6.68
N THR A 124 -0.64 8.08 -7.98
CA THR A 124 0.46 7.70 -8.87
C THR A 124 0.91 8.89 -9.71
N GLY A 125 2.07 8.76 -10.37
CA GLY A 125 2.65 9.84 -11.16
C GLY A 125 3.46 10.83 -10.33
N LEU A 126 3.91 10.46 -9.13
CA LEU A 126 4.73 11.30 -8.27
C LEU A 126 6.22 10.96 -8.43
N ASP A 127 7.08 11.96 -8.24
CA ASP A 127 8.50 11.74 -8.02
C ASP A 127 8.73 11.15 -6.61
N THR A 128 8.57 9.82 -6.53
CA THR A 128 8.74 9.07 -5.28
C THR A 128 10.16 9.14 -4.75
N ARG A 129 11.16 9.36 -5.61
CA ARG A 129 12.56 9.51 -5.20
C ARG A 129 12.78 10.82 -4.45
N SER A 130 12.31 11.94 -5.00
CA SER A 130 12.38 13.24 -4.31
C SER A 130 11.62 13.21 -2.99
N LEU A 131 10.44 12.58 -2.94
CA LEU A 131 9.68 12.42 -1.70
C LEU A 131 10.45 11.56 -0.69
N THR A 132 11.11 10.47 -1.12
CA THR A 132 11.94 9.63 -0.26
C THR A 132 13.12 10.41 0.33
N ASN A 133 13.82 11.20 -0.49
CA ASN A 133 14.92 12.05 -0.03
C ASN A 133 14.42 13.07 1.01
N PHE A 134 13.28 13.70 0.75
CA PHE A 134 12.66 14.61 1.72
C PHE A 134 12.36 13.91 3.07
N ILE A 135 11.76 12.72 3.04
CA ILE A 135 11.44 11.96 4.27
C ILE A 135 12.73 11.58 5.01
N ARG A 136 13.77 11.13 4.29
CA ARG A 136 15.05 10.78 4.88
C ARG A 136 15.72 11.97 5.59
N ASP A 137 15.67 13.14 4.97
CA ASP A 137 16.41 14.30 5.44
C ASP A 137 15.63 15.11 6.51
N LYS A 138 14.31 15.06 6.49
CA LYS A 138 13.43 15.87 7.37
C LYS A 138 12.57 15.06 8.35
N GLY A 139 12.61 13.73 8.26
CA GLY A 139 11.71 12.84 8.99
C GLY A 139 10.40 12.58 8.25
N ALA A 140 9.61 11.65 8.77
CA ALA A 140 8.34 11.23 8.19
C ALA A 140 7.24 12.28 8.46
N PRO A 141 6.74 13.00 7.44
CA PRO A 141 5.75 14.07 7.63
C PRO A 141 4.35 13.48 7.74
N LYS A 142 3.45 14.23 8.36
CA LYS A 142 2.01 13.98 8.25
C LYS A 142 1.52 14.44 6.88
N GLY A 143 0.67 13.63 6.25
CA GLY A 143 0.15 13.94 4.93
C GLY A 143 -1.28 13.46 4.71
N THR A 144 -1.95 14.05 3.73
CA THR A 144 -3.28 13.66 3.29
C THR A 144 -3.28 13.43 1.78
N ILE A 145 -3.68 12.24 1.33
CA ILE A 145 -4.01 11.96 -0.06
C ILE A 145 -5.50 12.26 -0.26
N SER A 146 -5.83 12.96 -1.34
CA SER A 146 -7.20 13.10 -1.81
C SER A 146 -7.30 12.58 -3.24
N ASN A 147 -8.13 11.54 -3.45
CA ASN A 147 -8.45 10.94 -4.76
C ASN A 147 -9.88 11.35 -5.15
N ASN A 148 -9.99 12.27 -6.12
CA ASN A 148 -11.27 12.82 -6.57
C ASN A 148 -11.31 12.93 -8.09
N LYS A 149 -12.25 12.22 -8.71
CA LYS A 149 -12.41 12.23 -10.18
C LYS A 149 -12.59 13.61 -10.81
N THR A 150 -13.14 14.57 -10.07
CA THR A 150 -13.37 15.91 -10.58
C THR A 150 -12.11 16.76 -10.68
N GLY A 151 -11.00 16.31 -10.02
CA GLY A 151 -9.74 17.08 -9.94
C GLY A 151 -9.85 18.41 -9.21
N LYS A 152 -10.98 18.65 -8.54
CA LYS A 152 -11.19 19.86 -7.74
C LYS A 152 -10.84 19.56 -6.28
N PHE A 153 -9.86 20.26 -5.73
CA PHE A 153 -9.35 20.04 -4.37
C PHE A 153 -9.36 21.33 -3.56
N ASN A 154 -9.82 21.25 -2.33
CA ASN A 154 -9.64 22.31 -1.36
C ASN A 154 -8.32 22.08 -0.62
N ILE A 155 -7.25 22.65 -1.16
CA ILE A 155 -5.88 22.46 -0.66
C ILE A 155 -5.76 22.91 0.81
N ASN A 156 -6.33 24.06 1.19
CA ASN A 156 -6.28 24.56 2.56
C ASN A 156 -6.96 23.60 3.54
N LYS A 157 -8.10 23.02 3.17
CA LYS A 157 -8.76 21.99 3.97
C LYS A 157 -7.87 20.76 4.17
N LEU A 158 -7.19 20.30 3.14
CA LEU A 158 -6.32 19.13 3.20
C LEU A 158 -5.05 19.41 4.03
N ILE A 159 -4.44 20.61 3.88
CA ILE A 159 -3.33 21.07 4.75
C ILE A 159 -3.75 21.02 6.22
N ASN A 160 -4.89 21.63 6.54
CA ASN A 160 -5.41 21.66 7.90
C ASN A 160 -5.69 20.24 8.43
N LYS A 161 -6.15 19.33 7.58
CA LYS A 161 -6.35 17.92 7.93
C LYS A 161 -5.04 17.21 8.25
N SER A 162 -3.99 17.45 7.46
CA SER A 162 -2.64 16.92 7.73
C SER A 162 -2.06 17.46 9.04
N ILE A 163 -2.17 18.77 9.27
CA ILE A 163 -1.65 19.42 10.50
C ILE A 163 -2.39 18.92 11.75
N LYS A 164 -3.73 18.82 11.68
CA LYS A 164 -4.57 18.42 12.83
C LYS A 164 -4.50 16.93 13.15
N TRP A 165 -4.00 16.11 12.23
CA TRP A 165 -3.81 14.69 12.54
C TRP A 165 -2.74 14.53 13.63
N PRO A 166 -3.03 13.80 14.73
CA PRO A 166 -2.14 13.81 15.92
C PRO A 166 -0.74 13.25 15.64
N GLY A 167 -0.57 12.45 14.58
CA GLY A 167 0.66 11.69 14.35
C GLY A 167 0.60 10.31 15.00
N LEU A 168 1.65 9.51 14.84
CA LEU A 168 1.74 8.18 15.45
C LEU A 168 2.18 8.26 16.93
N SER A 169 2.88 9.32 17.30
CA SER A 169 3.34 9.53 18.68
C SER A 169 2.13 9.66 19.62
N GLY A 170 2.10 8.83 20.66
CA GLY A 170 1.00 8.78 21.61
C GLY A 170 -0.23 7.96 21.17
N MET A 171 -0.24 7.41 19.95
CA MET A 171 -1.26 6.44 19.53
C MET A 171 -0.91 5.04 20.01
N ASP A 172 -1.85 4.35 20.65
CA ASP A 172 -1.71 2.93 20.97
C ASP A 172 -2.10 2.06 19.77
N LEU A 173 -1.21 2.05 18.74
CA LEU A 173 -1.42 1.25 17.55
C LEU A 173 -1.31 -0.27 17.83
N ALA A 174 -0.57 -0.66 18.86
CA ALA A 174 -0.50 -2.05 19.27
C ALA A 174 -1.88 -2.56 19.69
N GLN A 175 -2.64 -1.76 20.43
CA GLN A 175 -4.02 -2.09 20.80
C GLN A 175 -4.93 -2.22 19.57
N GLU A 176 -4.76 -1.35 18.57
CA GLU A 176 -5.56 -1.41 17.33
C GLU A 176 -5.32 -2.69 16.51
N VAL A 177 -4.06 -3.14 16.40
CA VAL A 177 -3.68 -4.29 15.56
C VAL A 177 -3.69 -5.63 16.31
N THR A 178 -3.77 -5.60 17.65
CA THR A 178 -3.83 -6.80 18.50
C THR A 178 -5.08 -7.62 18.20
N THR A 179 -4.94 -8.95 18.18
CA THR A 179 -6.08 -9.84 18.06
C THR A 179 -6.96 -9.79 19.29
N ASN A 180 -8.29 -9.77 19.10
CA ASN A 180 -9.28 -9.78 20.17
C ASN A 180 -9.68 -11.21 20.60
N LYS A 181 -9.12 -12.24 19.97
CA LYS A 181 -9.52 -13.65 20.20
C LYS A 181 -8.31 -14.55 20.13
N THR A 182 -8.26 -15.51 21.04
CA THR A 182 -7.35 -16.65 20.91
C THR A 182 -7.75 -17.49 19.70
N TYR A 183 -6.79 -17.84 18.87
CA TYR A 183 -7.01 -18.69 17.71
C TYR A 183 -5.88 -19.72 17.55
N ILE A 184 -6.19 -20.79 16.85
CA ILE A 184 -5.20 -21.80 16.46
C ILE A 184 -4.81 -21.55 15.02
N TRP A 185 -3.52 -21.34 14.78
CA TRP A 185 -3.01 -21.20 13.42
C TRP A 185 -3.19 -22.52 12.65
N LYS A 186 -3.99 -22.47 11.59
CA LYS A 186 -4.26 -23.59 10.67
C LYS A 186 -3.70 -23.34 9.27
N GLY A 187 -2.88 -22.30 9.13
CA GLY A 187 -2.30 -21.92 7.84
C GLY A 187 -1.18 -22.85 7.39
N HIS A 188 -0.63 -22.48 6.25
CA HIS A 188 0.43 -23.24 5.61
C HIS A 188 1.81 -22.78 6.08
N LYS A 189 2.83 -23.59 5.77
CA LYS A 189 4.25 -23.21 5.84
C LYS A 189 4.56 -22.09 4.85
N THR A 190 5.78 -21.56 4.90
CA THR A 190 6.30 -20.64 3.92
C THR A 190 6.23 -21.22 2.50
N TRP A 191 5.99 -20.37 1.53
CA TRP A 191 5.90 -20.76 0.14
C TRP A 191 7.24 -21.29 -0.40
N LYS A 192 7.20 -22.35 -1.19
CA LYS A 192 8.36 -22.91 -1.89
C LYS A 192 8.05 -23.02 -3.38
N LYS A 193 9.00 -22.60 -4.23
CA LYS A 193 8.84 -22.60 -5.69
C LYS A 193 8.38 -23.95 -6.26
N THR A 194 8.87 -25.06 -5.69
CA THR A 194 8.58 -26.43 -6.18
C THR A 194 7.29 -27.03 -5.63
N LYS A 195 6.79 -26.52 -4.50
CA LYS A 195 5.69 -27.17 -3.76
C LYS A 195 4.56 -26.21 -3.37
N GLY A 196 4.73 -24.90 -3.62
CA GLY A 196 3.78 -23.89 -3.17
C GLY A 196 3.72 -23.79 -1.65
N TYR A 197 2.52 -23.59 -1.13
CA TYR A 197 2.23 -23.59 0.30
C TYR A 197 1.89 -25.00 0.78
N GLU A 198 2.76 -25.60 1.60
CA GLU A 198 2.56 -26.93 2.18
C GLU A 198 1.89 -26.85 3.56
N LYS A 199 0.94 -27.76 3.83
CA LYS A 199 0.40 -27.93 5.19
C LYS A 199 1.43 -28.61 6.08
N ASN A 200 1.47 -28.20 7.36
CA ASN A 200 2.29 -28.90 8.35
C ASN A 200 1.67 -30.27 8.66
N LYS A 201 2.39 -31.36 8.36
CA LYS A 201 1.93 -32.73 8.57
C LYS A 201 2.35 -33.33 9.92
N LYS A 202 3.43 -32.81 10.52
CA LYS A 202 3.99 -33.34 11.80
C LYS A 202 4.22 -32.20 12.77
N LYS A 203 3.56 -32.24 13.92
CA LYS A 203 3.79 -31.31 15.03
C LYS A 203 4.98 -31.79 15.84
N LYS A 204 6.06 -31.01 15.89
CA LYS A 204 7.23 -31.28 16.76
C LYS A 204 7.12 -30.53 18.09
N PHE A 205 6.63 -29.30 18.06
CA PHE A 205 6.53 -28.41 19.20
C PHE A 205 5.17 -27.72 19.23
N ARG A 206 4.75 -27.27 20.41
CA ARG A 206 3.64 -26.35 20.60
C ARG A 206 4.24 -24.97 20.85
N VAL A 207 3.93 -24.01 19.98
CA VAL A 207 4.35 -22.62 20.10
C VAL A 207 3.13 -21.77 20.47
N VAL A 208 3.24 -20.91 21.46
CA VAL A 208 2.26 -19.90 21.81
C VAL A 208 2.84 -18.55 21.37
N ALA A 209 2.14 -17.87 20.48
CA ALA A 209 2.50 -16.53 20.04
C ALA A 209 1.55 -15.50 20.67
N ILE A 210 2.12 -14.46 21.28
CA ILE A 210 1.34 -13.31 21.77
C ILE A 210 1.21 -12.35 20.56
N ASP A 211 -0.03 -12.18 20.09
CA ASP A 211 -0.31 -11.47 18.83
C ASP A 211 -0.63 -10.00 19.10
N TYR A 212 0.35 -9.13 18.89
CA TYR A 212 0.25 -7.66 18.85
C TYR A 212 0.29 -7.14 17.41
N GLY A 213 -0.38 -7.82 16.48
CA GLY A 213 -0.34 -7.51 15.05
C GLY A 213 0.72 -8.35 14.32
N ILE A 214 0.73 -9.67 14.60
CA ILE A 214 1.69 -10.60 13.99
C ILE A 214 1.44 -10.77 12.49
N LYS A 215 2.52 -10.73 11.70
CA LYS A 215 2.46 -11.05 10.27
C LYS A 215 2.22 -12.52 10.06
N LYS A 216 1.35 -12.86 9.10
CA LYS A 216 1.08 -14.25 8.73
C LYS A 216 2.35 -15.02 8.36
N ASN A 217 3.34 -14.34 7.77
CA ASN A 217 4.58 -14.99 7.40
C ASN A 217 5.40 -15.47 8.60
N ILE A 218 5.35 -14.78 9.74
CA ILE A 218 5.96 -15.24 11.00
C ILE A 218 5.31 -16.56 11.43
N LEU A 219 3.98 -16.64 11.40
CA LEU A 219 3.25 -17.86 11.73
C LEU A 219 3.56 -19.02 10.77
N ARG A 220 3.78 -18.70 9.49
CA ARG A 220 4.19 -19.67 8.47
C ARG A 220 5.58 -20.26 8.76
N TYR A 221 6.50 -19.47 9.32
CA TYR A 221 7.82 -19.95 9.71
C TYR A 221 7.78 -20.89 10.92
N PHE A 222 6.82 -20.72 11.82
CA PHE A 222 6.59 -21.64 12.94
C PHE A 222 5.83 -22.93 12.56
N SER A 223 5.35 -23.02 11.32
CA SER A 223 4.62 -24.19 10.79
C SER A 223 5.57 -25.19 10.08
#